data_02a8f56c91649430b558d36737c41014
#
_entry.id   02a8f56c91649430b558d36737c41014
#
_cell.length_a   1.000
_cell.length_b   1.000
_cell.length_c   1.000
_cell.angle_alpha   90.00
_cell.angle_beta   90.00
_cell.angle_gamma   90.00
#
_symmetry.space_group_name_H-M   'P 1'
#
loop_
_entity.id
_entity.type
_entity.pdbx_description
1 polymer ?
#
loop_
_entity_poly.entity_id
_entity_poly.type
_entity_poly.pdbx_seq_one_letter_code
_entity_poly.pdbx_strand_id
1 'polypeptide(L)'
;MIKVSKLIIFSVFFVSIALGSKIAVATKVKGLVEIMPKGKTEFFDLKAGTILSDGDKIRTGKSGFAAIIFIDDKSILKLKGNTEAVISGQRTAASISKKINMDTGTVRATVKKQNTDFVIQTPTSVASVKGTDFWLLTDPVTGDQVIGIEGIVGLMNSETGQEVDVNEGMSGTSTPDGNLGVNETDPSSIPEDPSDDQEGPSQIKIYLEGPNGEQKVMIIEYQ
;
A
#
# COMPACT_ATOMS: atom_id res chain seq x y z
N MET A 1 -43.66 -6.70 -54.78
CA MET A 1 -42.18 -6.66 -54.60
C MET A 1 -41.87 -5.82 -53.37
N ILE A 2 -41.57 -6.46 -52.23
CA ILE A 2 -41.25 -5.79 -50.98
C ILE A 2 -39.71 -5.70 -50.91
N LYS A 3 -39.19 -4.45 -50.88
CA LYS A 3 -37.75 -4.19 -50.69
C LYS A 3 -37.45 -4.25 -49.19
N VAL A 4 -36.75 -5.29 -48.76
CA VAL A 4 -36.21 -5.40 -47.40
C VAL A 4 -34.91 -4.61 -47.37
N SER A 5 -34.95 -3.45 -46.68
CA SER A 5 -33.75 -2.64 -46.40
C SER A 5 -32.92 -3.33 -45.28
N LYS A 6 -31.70 -3.72 -45.58
CA LYS A 6 -30.74 -4.27 -44.57
C LYS A 6 -30.24 -3.13 -43.70
N LEU A 7 -30.74 -3.02 -42.46
CA LEU A 7 -30.21 -2.15 -41.44
C LEU A 7 -28.96 -2.79 -40.86
N ILE A 8 -27.77 -2.25 -41.20
CA ILE A 8 -26.49 -2.65 -40.61
C ILE A 8 -26.34 -1.88 -39.29
N ILE A 9 -26.55 -2.57 -38.15
CA ILE A 9 -26.29 -2.02 -36.82
C ILE A 9 -24.76 -2.11 -36.58
N PHE A 10 -24.10 -0.97 -36.66
CA PHE A 10 -22.67 -0.86 -36.30
C PHE A 10 -22.59 -0.71 -34.77
N SER A 11 -22.32 -1.83 -34.08
CA SER A 11 -22.11 -1.83 -32.63
C SER A 11 -20.73 -1.24 -32.37
N VAL A 12 -20.67 0.02 -31.93
CA VAL A 12 -19.45 0.65 -31.42
C VAL A 12 -19.18 0.11 -30.02
N PHE A 13 -18.20 -0.81 -29.93
CA PHE A 13 -17.72 -1.31 -28.64
C PHE A 13 -16.87 -0.20 -27.99
N PHE A 14 -17.45 0.53 -27.06
CA PHE A 14 -16.73 1.50 -26.24
C PHE A 14 -15.89 0.71 -25.22
N VAL A 15 -14.58 0.54 -25.50
CA VAL A 15 -13.62 0.05 -24.51
C VAL A 15 -13.34 1.19 -23.55
N SER A 16 -14.01 1.18 -22.41
CA SER A 16 -13.67 2.08 -21.29
C SER A 16 -12.34 1.62 -20.71
N ILE A 17 -11.26 2.33 -21.02
CA ILE A 17 -10.00 2.18 -20.34
C ILE A 17 -10.20 2.80 -18.94
N ALA A 18 -10.42 1.95 -17.95
CA ALA A 18 -10.44 2.39 -16.56
C ALA A 18 -9.01 2.77 -16.15
N LEU A 19 -8.65 4.04 -16.29
CA LEU A 19 -7.42 4.59 -15.73
C LEU A 19 -7.56 4.56 -14.20
N GLY A 20 -6.75 3.75 -13.53
CA GLY A 20 -6.72 3.71 -12.08
C GLY A 20 -6.46 5.09 -11.49
N SER A 21 -7.12 5.41 -10.39
CA SER A 21 -6.89 6.66 -9.65
C SER A 21 -5.46 6.69 -9.11
N LYS A 22 -4.71 7.77 -9.36
CA LYS A 22 -3.36 7.99 -8.80
C LYS A 22 -3.47 8.22 -7.30
N ILE A 23 -2.79 7.42 -6.49
CA ILE A 23 -2.96 7.41 -5.02
C ILE A 23 -1.67 7.59 -4.24
N ALA A 24 -0.52 7.19 -4.79
CA ALA A 24 0.76 7.26 -4.09
C ALA A 24 1.93 7.45 -5.06
N VAL A 25 3.12 7.66 -4.51
CA VAL A 25 4.38 7.80 -5.25
C VAL A 25 5.46 7.00 -4.57
N ALA A 26 6.26 6.25 -5.33
CA ALA A 26 7.48 5.63 -4.84
C ALA A 26 8.55 6.71 -4.65
N THR A 27 8.97 6.94 -3.40
CA THR A 27 9.94 8.00 -3.06
C THR A 27 11.37 7.48 -2.97
N LYS A 28 11.54 6.24 -2.52
CA LYS A 28 12.85 5.58 -2.43
C LYS A 28 12.71 4.13 -2.91
N VAL A 29 13.65 3.68 -3.70
CA VAL A 29 13.69 2.30 -4.20
C VAL A 29 15.14 1.84 -4.15
N LYS A 30 15.40 0.69 -3.51
CA LYS A 30 16.72 0.04 -3.44
C LYS A 30 16.60 -1.43 -3.84
N GLY A 31 17.61 -1.97 -4.51
CA GLY A 31 17.65 -3.36 -4.94
C GLY A 31 16.57 -3.71 -5.97
N LEU A 32 16.19 -4.99 -6.03
CA LEU A 32 15.15 -5.46 -6.95
C LEU A 32 13.77 -5.12 -6.37
N VAL A 33 13.06 -4.24 -7.04
CA VAL A 33 11.65 -3.92 -6.74
C VAL A 33 10.90 -3.78 -8.05
N GLU A 34 9.75 -4.40 -8.12
CA GLU A 34 8.95 -4.46 -9.33
C GLU A 34 7.50 -4.03 -9.04
N ILE A 35 6.87 -3.48 -10.05
CA ILE A 35 5.45 -3.08 -10.05
C ILE A 35 4.72 -3.82 -11.17
N MET A 36 3.53 -4.32 -10.87
CA MET A 36 2.56 -4.81 -11.85
C MET A 36 1.33 -3.90 -11.78
N PRO A 37 1.09 -3.07 -12.82
CA PRO A 37 -0.09 -2.22 -12.88
C PRO A 37 -1.38 -3.04 -12.87
N LYS A 38 -2.44 -2.51 -12.28
CA LYS A 38 -3.76 -3.14 -12.25
C LYS A 38 -4.22 -3.56 -13.65
N GLY A 39 -4.65 -4.81 -13.77
CA GLY A 39 -5.10 -5.38 -15.05
C GLY A 39 -3.98 -5.78 -16.01
N LYS A 40 -2.73 -5.68 -15.60
CA LYS A 40 -1.57 -6.26 -16.29
C LYS A 40 -1.19 -7.59 -15.65
N THR A 41 -0.44 -8.39 -16.42
CA THR A 41 0.07 -9.71 -15.97
C THR A 41 1.60 -9.74 -15.87
N GLU A 42 2.26 -8.64 -16.25
CA GLU A 42 3.72 -8.52 -16.28
C GLU A 42 4.18 -7.52 -15.20
N PHE A 43 5.34 -7.82 -14.64
CA PHE A 43 6.03 -6.94 -13.71
C PHE A 43 7.07 -6.10 -14.46
N PHE A 44 7.22 -4.86 -14.01
CA PHE A 44 8.20 -3.88 -14.52
C PHE A 44 9.03 -3.36 -13.36
N ASP A 45 10.25 -2.91 -13.63
CA ASP A 45 11.09 -2.28 -12.61
C ASP A 45 10.38 -1.07 -11.99
N LEU A 46 10.26 -1.05 -10.67
CA LEU A 46 9.81 0.13 -9.93
C LEU A 46 10.99 1.09 -9.75
N LYS A 47 10.78 2.37 -10.03
CA LYS A 47 11.78 3.43 -9.84
C LYS A 47 11.25 4.51 -8.91
N ALA A 48 12.15 5.20 -8.20
CA ALA A 48 11.78 6.40 -7.47
C ALA A 48 11.16 7.43 -8.43
N GLY A 49 10.10 8.13 -7.99
CA GLY A 49 9.26 8.99 -8.81
C GLY A 49 8.11 8.30 -9.53
N THR A 50 8.03 6.96 -9.53
CA THR A 50 6.90 6.25 -10.14
C THR A 50 5.62 6.55 -9.35
N ILE A 51 4.58 6.99 -10.09
CA ILE A 51 3.24 7.22 -9.53
C ILE A 51 2.50 5.89 -9.51
N LEU A 52 1.95 5.54 -8.36
CA LEU A 52 1.12 4.37 -8.16
C LEU A 52 -0.35 4.69 -8.31
N SER A 53 -1.07 3.80 -8.95
CA SER A 53 -2.52 3.84 -9.13
C SER A 53 -3.22 2.82 -8.24
N ASP A 54 -4.53 3.01 -8.03
CA ASP A 54 -5.37 2.04 -7.33
C ASP A 54 -5.25 0.64 -7.92
N GLY A 55 -4.89 -0.33 -7.09
CA GLY A 55 -4.78 -1.74 -7.43
C GLY A 55 -3.44 -2.16 -8.04
N ASP A 56 -2.42 -1.29 -8.03
CA ASP A 56 -1.07 -1.68 -8.43
C ASP A 56 -0.46 -2.64 -7.41
N LYS A 57 0.23 -3.66 -7.91
CA LYS A 57 0.92 -4.67 -7.11
C LYS A 57 2.41 -4.40 -7.10
N ILE A 58 3.03 -4.40 -5.92
CA ILE A 58 4.47 -4.24 -5.73
C ILE A 58 5.02 -5.53 -5.15
N ARG A 59 6.19 -5.94 -5.65
CA ARG A 59 6.99 -7.00 -5.02
C ARG A 59 8.45 -6.56 -4.87
N THR A 60 9.05 -6.99 -3.77
CA THR A 60 10.47 -6.72 -3.48
C THR A 60 11.23 -8.05 -3.47
N GLY A 61 12.42 -8.06 -4.07
CA GLY A 61 13.37 -9.16 -3.93
C GLY A 61 13.99 -9.22 -2.52
N LYS A 62 14.84 -10.20 -2.24
CA LYS A 62 15.42 -10.46 -0.91
C LYS A 62 16.07 -9.23 -0.26
N SER A 63 16.78 -8.42 -1.02
CA SER A 63 17.42 -7.17 -0.57
C SER A 63 16.70 -5.92 -1.11
N GLY A 64 15.47 -6.09 -1.62
CA GLY A 64 14.66 -5.01 -2.15
C GLY A 64 14.09 -4.15 -1.03
N PHE A 65 13.90 -2.87 -1.32
CA PHE A 65 13.24 -1.91 -0.44
C PHE A 65 12.52 -0.87 -1.26
N ALA A 66 11.30 -0.54 -0.88
CA ALA A 66 10.56 0.58 -1.43
C ALA A 66 9.91 1.41 -0.32
N ALA A 67 10.00 2.73 -0.43
CA ALA A 67 9.18 3.64 0.34
C ALA A 67 8.19 4.33 -0.59
N ILE A 68 6.92 4.31 -0.24
CA ILE A 68 5.83 4.98 -0.97
C ILE A 68 5.12 5.97 -0.07
N ILE A 69 4.78 7.13 -0.63
CA ILE A 69 4.05 8.20 0.07
C ILE A 69 2.69 8.37 -0.59
N PHE A 70 1.62 8.33 0.20
CA PHE A 70 0.28 8.66 -0.25
C PHE A 70 0.13 10.16 -0.48
N ILE A 71 -0.51 10.53 -1.61
CA ILE A 71 -0.46 11.92 -2.10
C ILE A 71 -1.37 12.87 -1.32
N ASP A 72 -2.38 12.37 -0.62
CA ASP A 72 -3.36 13.15 0.14
C ASP A 72 -2.84 13.60 1.50
N ASP A 73 -2.38 12.68 2.34
CA ASP A 73 -2.06 12.91 3.76
C ASP A 73 -0.58 12.72 4.11
N LYS A 74 0.25 12.34 3.13
CA LYS A 74 1.68 12.04 3.32
C LYS A 74 1.96 10.84 4.23
N SER A 75 0.99 9.95 4.43
CA SER A 75 1.25 8.66 5.06
C SER A 75 2.27 7.87 4.25
N ILE A 76 3.16 7.17 4.94
CA ILE A 76 4.28 6.44 4.33
C ILE A 76 4.07 4.95 4.54
N LEU A 77 4.28 4.17 3.50
CA LEU A 77 4.39 2.72 3.57
C LEU A 77 5.77 2.30 3.07
N LYS A 78 6.54 1.63 3.91
CA LYS A 78 7.86 1.10 3.60
C LYS A 78 7.77 -0.41 3.47
N LEU A 79 8.17 -0.96 2.34
CA LEU A 79 8.20 -2.40 2.06
C LEU A 79 9.64 -2.89 2.14
N LYS A 80 9.91 -3.88 3.00
CA LYS A 80 11.21 -4.56 3.10
C LYS A 80 11.34 -5.68 2.07
N GLY A 81 12.48 -6.37 2.07
CA GLY A 81 12.71 -7.50 1.17
C GLY A 81 11.71 -8.64 1.34
N ASN A 82 11.46 -9.39 0.26
CA ASN A 82 10.50 -10.50 0.18
C ASN A 82 9.06 -10.10 0.54
N THR A 83 8.66 -8.88 0.21
CA THR A 83 7.30 -8.38 0.43
C THR A 83 6.53 -8.34 -0.88
N GLU A 84 5.29 -8.79 -0.84
CA GLU A 84 4.32 -8.66 -1.93
C GLU A 84 3.05 -7.99 -1.42
N ALA A 85 2.66 -6.88 -2.05
CA ALA A 85 1.52 -6.08 -1.61
C ALA A 85 0.76 -5.46 -2.79
N VAL A 86 -0.57 -5.45 -2.72
CA VAL A 86 -1.45 -4.69 -3.61
C VAL A 86 -1.85 -3.41 -2.91
N ILE A 87 -1.55 -2.28 -3.54
CA ILE A 87 -1.81 -0.96 -3.00
C ILE A 87 -3.11 -0.44 -3.59
N SER A 88 -4.15 -0.34 -2.77
CA SER A 88 -5.46 0.14 -3.20
C SER A 88 -5.85 1.42 -2.48
N GLY A 89 -6.63 2.26 -3.16
CA GLY A 89 -7.14 3.49 -2.57
C GLY A 89 -8.38 4.00 -3.26
N GLN A 90 -9.42 4.25 -2.46
CA GLN A 90 -10.63 4.92 -2.94
C GLN A 90 -10.52 6.42 -2.69
N ARG A 91 -10.43 7.18 -3.77
CA ARG A 91 -10.28 8.62 -3.72
C ARG A 91 -11.63 9.32 -3.64
N THR A 92 -11.78 10.21 -2.67
CA THR A 92 -12.85 11.20 -2.58
C THR A 92 -12.31 12.58 -2.98
N ALA A 93 -13.13 13.62 -2.88
CA ALA A 93 -12.68 15.00 -3.13
C ALA A 93 -11.62 15.48 -2.10
N ALA A 94 -11.63 14.95 -0.88
CA ALA A 94 -10.82 15.43 0.24
C ALA A 94 -9.74 14.44 0.72
N SER A 95 -9.88 13.15 0.44
CA SER A 95 -9.03 12.11 1.04
C SER A 95 -8.98 10.83 0.20
N ILE A 96 -8.07 9.94 0.59
CA ILE A 96 -7.97 8.59 0.04
C ILE A 96 -8.13 7.60 1.21
N SER A 97 -9.14 6.73 1.13
CA SER A 97 -9.23 5.55 2.00
C SER A 97 -8.26 4.50 1.47
N LYS A 98 -7.35 4.02 2.31
CA LYS A 98 -6.22 3.19 1.91
C LYS A 98 -6.40 1.76 2.36
N LYS A 99 -6.23 0.83 1.42
CA LYS A 99 -6.22 -0.60 1.71
C LYS A 99 -5.01 -1.26 1.05
N ILE A 100 -4.18 -1.88 1.86
CA ILE A 100 -3.04 -2.66 1.43
C ILE A 100 -3.36 -4.13 1.64
N ASN A 101 -3.34 -4.94 0.58
CA ASN A 101 -3.46 -6.40 0.72
C ASN A 101 -2.07 -7.00 0.59
N MET A 102 -1.63 -7.70 1.63
CA MET A 102 -0.32 -8.35 1.68
C MET A 102 -0.48 -9.85 1.78
N ASP A 103 0.24 -10.59 0.96
CA ASP A 103 0.29 -12.06 1.05
C ASP A 103 1.47 -12.52 1.93
N THR A 104 2.58 -11.79 1.90
CA THR A 104 3.81 -12.09 2.66
C THR A 104 4.69 -10.86 2.78
N GLY A 105 5.54 -10.83 3.79
CA GLY A 105 6.60 -9.85 3.91
C GLY A 105 6.54 -8.98 5.16
N THR A 106 7.28 -7.86 5.11
CA THR A 106 7.42 -6.92 6.22
C THR A 106 7.23 -5.50 5.73
N VAL A 107 6.33 -4.77 6.38
CA VAL A 107 6.11 -3.35 6.12
C VAL A 107 6.17 -2.53 7.39
N ARG A 108 6.60 -1.27 7.27
CA ARG A 108 6.36 -0.22 8.26
C ARG A 108 5.38 0.77 7.69
N ALA A 109 4.34 1.10 8.42
CA ALA A 109 3.39 2.12 8.05
C ALA A 109 3.45 3.27 9.07
N THR A 110 3.78 4.47 8.59
CA THR A 110 3.70 5.72 9.35
C THR A 110 2.50 6.49 8.83
N VAL A 111 1.38 6.40 9.55
CA VAL A 111 0.09 6.93 9.13
C VAL A 111 -0.18 8.24 9.85
N LYS A 112 -0.42 9.31 9.08
CA LYS A 112 -0.81 10.60 9.64
C LYS A 112 -2.24 10.53 10.20
N LYS A 113 -2.48 11.25 11.31
CA LYS A 113 -3.81 11.30 11.91
C LYS A 113 -4.84 11.82 10.91
N GLN A 114 -5.86 11.01 10.65
CA GLN A 114 -6.87 11.27 9.62
C GLN A 114 -8.24 10.68 9.99
N ASN A 115 -9.28 11.12 9.27
CA ASN A 115 -10.64 10.62 9.46
C ASN A 115 -11.00 9.46 8.52
N THR A 116 -10.08 9.05 7.64
CA THR A 116 -10.25 7.91 6.73
C THR A 116 -9.47 6.71 7.23
N ASP A 117 -9.95 5.52 6.90
CA ASP A 117 -9.31 4.29 7.33
C ASP A 117 -8.02 4.04 6.52
N PHE A 118 -7.00 3.59 7.23
CA PHE A 118 -5.81 2.97 6.68
C PHE A 118 -5.81 1.51 7.16
N VAL A 119 -5.96 0.58 6.23
CA VAL A 119 -6.11 -0.84 6.52
C VAL A 119 -5.03 -1.63 5.82
N ILE A 120 -4.37 -2.53 6.55
CA ILE A 120 -3.55 -3.58 5.96
C ILE A 120 -4.25 -4.91 6.22
N GLN A 121 -4.57 -5.61 5.15
CA GLN A 121 -5.19 -6.92 5.19
C GLN A 121 -4.21 -7.98 4.71
N THR A 122 -4.09 -9.04 5.49
CA THR A 122 -3.35 -10.26 5.16
C THR A 122 -4.31 -11.45 5.06
N PRO A 123 -3.84 -12.65 4.71
CA PRO A 123 -4.67 -13.86 4.84
C PRO A 123 -5.13 -14.14 6.26
N THR A 124 -4.33 -13.76 7.27
CA THR A 124 -4.54 -14.13 8.69
C THR A 124 -5.23 -13.02 9.48
N SER A 125 -5.00 -11.75 9.15
CA SER A 125 -5.52 -10.65 9.96
C SER A 125 -5.85 -9.38 9.17
N VAL A 126 -6.50 -8.44 9.88
CA VAL A 126 -6.75 -7.07 9.44
C VAL A 126 -6.19 -6.12 10.48
N ALA A 127 -5.21 -5.31 10.09
CA ALA A 127 -4.69 -4.21 10.91
C ALA A 127 -5.33 -2.89 10.45
N SER A 128 -6.00 -2.18 11.38
CA SER A 128 -6.73 -0.94 11.10
C SER A 128 -6.19 0.20 11.97
N VAL A 129 -5.94 1.36 11.37
CA VAL A 129 -5.34 2.51 12.07
C VAL A 129 -5.91 3.85 11.60
N LYS A 130 -5.77 4.88 12.47
CA LYS A 130 -6.17 6.28 12.17
C LYS A 130 -5.08 7.32 12.48
N GLY A 131 -3.86 6.89 12.67
CA GLY A 131 -2.73 7.77 13.00
C GLY A 131 -1.76 7.05 13.92
N THR A 132 -0.86 6.26 13.35
CA THR A 132 0.03 5.33 14.06
C THR A 132 1.31 5.15 13.27
N ASP A 133 2.37 4.75 13.98
CA ASP A 133 3.57 4.18 13.39
C ASP A 133 3.71 2.74 13.89
N PHE A 134 3.83 1.79 12.97
CA PHE A 134 3.90 0.37 13.34
C PHE A 134 4.56 -0.47 12.26
N TRP A 135 5.07 -1.62 12.67
CA TRP A 135 5.49 -2.69 11.78
C TRP A 135 4.39 -3.75 11.67
N LEU A 136 4.25 -4.31 10.48
CA LEU A 136 3.51 -5.55 10.25
C LEU A 136 4.42 -6.54 9.52
N LEU A 137 4.59 -7.71 10.13
CA LEU A 137 5.28 -8.85 9.57
C LEU A 137 4.23 -9.92 9.29
N THR A 138 4.17 -10.45 8.08
CA THR A 138 3.23 -11.51 7.71
C THR A 138 3.94 -12.68 7.07
N ASP A 139 3.60 -13.87 7.53
CA ASP A 139 4.02 -15.15 6.99
C ASP A 139 2.78 -16.05 6.86
N PRO A 140 2.53 -16.65 5.68
CA PRO A 140 1.32 -17.46 5.45
C PRO A 140 1.18 -18.69 6.35
N VAL A 141 2.27 -19.15 6.96
CA VAL A 141 2.31 -20.38 7.80
C VAL A 141 2.23 -20.02 9.28
N THR A 142 3.01 -19.03 9.72
CA THR A 142 3.11 -18.67 11.14
C THR A 142 2.14 -17.58 11.55
N GLY A 143 1.60 -16.85 10.59
CA GLY A 143 0.67 -15.75 10.82
C GLY A 143 1.33 -14.38 10.85
N ASP A 144 0.70 -13.46 11.56
CA ASP A 144 1.05 -12.05 11.56
C ASP A 144 1.58 -11.59 12.91
N GLN A 145 2.52 -10.66 12.86
CA GLN A 145 2.97 -9.89 14.02
C GLN A 145 2.86 -8.39 13.70
N VAL A 146 2.16 -7.67 14.55
CA VAL A 146 2.11 -6.19 14.57
C VAL A 146 2.96 -5.69 15.73
N ILE A 147 3.85 -4.72 15.47
CA ILE A 147 4.66 -4.07 16.52
C ILE A 147 4.30 -2.59 16.54
N GLY A 148 3.68 -2.12 17.63
CA GLY A 148 3.28 -0.72 17.83
C GLY A 148 4.49 0.14 18.21
N ILE A 149 4.77 1.16 17.41
CA ILE A 149 5.84 2.15 17.64
C ILE A 149 5.25 3.45 18.19
N GLU A 150 4.09 3.88 17.66
CA GLU A 150 3.37 5.07 18.13
C GLU A 150 1.87 4.88 17.87
N GLY A 151 1.02 5.24 18.83
CA GLY A 151 -0.43 5.18 18.71
C GLY A 151 -1.00 3.78 18.96
N ILE A 152 -2.14 3.47 18.34
CA ILE A 152 -2.89 2.22 18.55
C ILE A 152 -3.23 1.58 17.20
N VAL A 153 -2.96 0.28 17.08
CA VAL A 153 -3.37 -0.55 15.95
C VAL A 153 -4.46 -1.51 16.38
N GLY A 154 -5.64 -1.43 15.78
CA GLY A 154 -6.66 -2.48 15.92
C GLY A 154 -6.25 -3.69 15.09
N LEU A 155 -5.99 -4.84 15.72
CA LEU A 155 -5.63 -6.09 15.07
C LEU A 155 -6.77 -7.09 15.22
N MET A 156 -7.38 -7.47 14.09
CA MET A 156 -8.46 -8.45 14.04
C MET A 156 -7.98 -9.74 13.38
N ASN A 157 -8.22 -10.88 14.01
CA ASN A 157 -7.99 -12.18 13.39
C ASN A 157 -9.10 -12.49 12.36
N SER A 158 -8.73 -12.85 11.14
CA SER A 158 -9.67 -13.07 10.03
C SER A 158 -10.54 -14.32 10.19
N GLU A 159 -10.05 -15.35 10.90
CA GLU A 159 -10.78 -16.61 11.12
C GLU A 159 -11.85 -16.46 12.21
N THR A 160 -11.50 -15.85 13.33
CA THR A 160 -12.38 -15.76 14.51
C THR A 160 -13.16 -14.45 14.59
N GLY A 161 -12.73 -13.41 13.89
CA GLY A 161 -13.26 -12.05 14.01
C GLY A 161 -12.98 -11.37 15.35
N GLN A 162 -12.14 -11.98 16.21
CA GLN A 162 -11.70 -11.34 17.46
C GLN A 162 -10.74 -10.21 17.15
N GLU A 163 -10.80 -9.14 17.94
CA GLU A 163 -9.99 -7.94 17.79
C GLU A 163 -9.31 -7.57 19.10
N VAL A 164 -8.08 -7.06 19.00
CA VAL A 164 -7.31 -6.51 20.13
C VAL A 164 -6.64 -5.20 19.72
N ASP A 165 -6.42 -4.33 20.69
CA ASP A 165 -5.64 -3.12 20.50
C ASP A 165 -4.17 -3.38 20.80
N VAL A 166 -3.30 -3.10 19.81
CA VAL A 166 -1.85 -3.13 19.95
C VAL A 166 -1.38 -1.71 20.18
N ASN A 167 -1.03 -1.39 21.43
CA ASN A 167 -0.55 -0.08 21.86
C ASN A 167 0.96 0.09 21.53
N GLU A 168 1.45 1.31 21.69
CA GLU A 168 2.88 1.63 21.66
C GLU A 168 3.67 0.74 22.62
N GLY A 169 4.80 0.19 22.15
CA GLY A 169 5.66 -0.74 22.91
C GLY A 169 5.10 -2.16 23.03
N MET A 170 3.96 -2.46 22.43
CA MET A 170 3.34 -3.79 22.44
C MET A 170 3.45 -4.47 21.09
N SER A 171 3.48 -5.79 21.12
CA SER A 171 3.40 -6.67 19.94
C SER A 171 2.12 -7.47 19.96
N GLY A 172 1.32 -7.36 18.91
CA GLY A 172 0.15 -8.20 18.64
C GLY A 172 0.50 -9.36 17.72
N THR A 173 0.02 -10.55 18.01
CA THR A 173 0.19 -11.73 17.16
C THR A 173 -1.16 -12.30 16.77
N SER A 174 -1.31 -12.71 15.51
CA SER A 174 -2.49 -13.37 14.97
C SER A 174 -2.07 -14.57 14.15
N THR A 175 -2.59 -15.76 14.47
CA THR A 175 -2.20 -16.99 13.78
C THR A 175 -3.33 -17.54 12.90
N PRO A 176 -3.03 -18.35 11.87
CA PRO A 176 -4.05 -18.90 10.97
C PRO A 176 -5.07 -19.83 11.67
N ASP A 177 -4.72 -20.41 12.81
CA ASP A 177 -5.60 -21.24 13.65
C ASP A 177 -6.49 -20.43 14.62
N GLY A 178 -6.48 -19.09 14.49
CA GLY A 178 -7.38 -18.21 15.22
C GLY A 178 -6.86 -17.66 16.55
N ASN A 179 -5.60 -17.98 16.95
CA ASN A 179 -5.05 -17.40 18.18
C ASN A 179 -4.72 -15.91 17.95
N LEU A 180 -5.09 -15.11 18.93
CA LEU A 180 -4.85 -13.67 18.95
C LEU A 180 -4.34 -13.26 20.32
N GLY A 181 -3.21 -12.52 20.37
CA GLY A 181 -2.59 -12.14 21.63
C GLY A 181 -1.80 -10.85 21.54
N VAL A 182 -1.58 -10.19 22.69
CA VAL A 182 -0.76 -8.99 22.82
C VAL A 182 0.21 -9.16 23.98
N ASN A 183 1.49 -8.84 23.74
CA ASN A 183 2.55 -8.92 24.74
C ASN A 183 3.45 -7.68 24.63
N GLU A 184 4.30 -7.42 25.63
CA GLU A 184 5.34 -6.41 25.51
C GLU A 184 6.29 -6.76 24.34
N THR A 185 6.70 -5.72 23.61
CA THR A 185 7.62 -5.90 22.47
C THR A 185 9.02 -6.23 22.96
N ASP A 186 9.59 -7.33 22.47
CA ASP A 186 11.03 -7.56 22.58
C ASP A 186 11.75 -6.57 21.64
N PRO A 187 12.60 -5.66 22.16
CA PRO A 187 13.31 -4.70 21.33
C PRO A 187 14.14 -5.33 20.20
N SER A 188 14.61 -6.56 20.39
CA SER A 188 15.38 -7.29 19.37
C SER A 188 14.53 -7.78 18.20
N SER A 189 13.21 -7.83 18.36
CA SER A 189 12.25 -8.24 17.33
C SER A 189 11.87 -7.09 16.38
N ILE A 190 12.19 -5.84 16.72
CA ILE A 190 11.88 -4.67 15.90
C ILE A 190 12.77 -4.69 14.64
N PRO A 191 12.18 -4.73 13.43
CA PRO A 191 12.98 -4.75 12.21
C PRO A 191 13.77 -3.44 12.03
N GLU A 192 15.00 -3.54 11.55
CA GLU A 192 15.76 -2.36 11.11
C GLU A 192 15.04 -1.64 9.95
N ASP A 193 15.04 -0.32 9.97
CA ASP A 193 14.47 0.51 8.90
C ASP A 193 15.55 0.86 7.86
N PRO A 194 15.50 0.29 6.64
CA PRO A 194 16.50 0.54 5.62
C PRO A 194 16.48 1.97 5.06
N SER A 195 15.52 2.80 5.46
CA SER A 195 15.45 4.20 5.03
C SER A 195 16.27 5.15 5.89
N ASP A 196 16.75 4.73 7.05
CA ASP A 196 17.53 5.56 7.98
C ASP A 196 18.95 5.89 7.45
N ASP A 197 19.38 5.27 6.35
CA ASP A 197 20.54 5.75 5.59
C ASP A 197 20.26 7.16 5.05
N GLN A 198 20.97 8.16 5.52
CA GLN A 198 20.78 9.60 5.36
C GLN A 198 20.93 10.15 3.92
N GLU A 199 20.67 9.39 2.88
CA GLU A 199 20.78 9.84 1.49
C GLU A 199 19.49 9.58 0.69
N GLY A 200 18.49 10.42 0.92
CA GLY A 200 17.33 10.52 0.02
C GLY A 200 17.03 11.99 -0.27
N PRO A 201 16.54 12.35 -1.47
CA PRO A 201 16.14 13.72 -1.72
C PRO A 201 15.00 14.09 -0.77
N SER A 202 15.15 15.20 -0.05
CA SER A 202 14.10 15.78 0.79
C SER A 202 12.89 16.29 -0.01
N GLN A 203 13.00 16.29 -1.35
CA GLN A 203 11.93 16.70 -2.26
C GLN A 203 11.86 15.80 -3.48
N ILE A 204 10.66 15.35 -3.86
CA ILE A 204 10.37 14.75 -5.16
C ILE A 204 9.50 15.70 -5.97
N LYS A 205 9.96 16.03 -7.19
CA LYS A 205 9.20 16.80 -8.18
C LYS A 205 8.58 15.85 -9.18
N ILE A 206 7.25 15.83 -9.25
CA ILE A 206 6.49 15.04 -10.21
C ILE A 206 5.89 15.99 -11.24
N TYR A 207 6.22 15.74 -12.50
CA TYR A 207 5.64 16.47 -13.61
C TYR A 207 4.40 15.71 -14.09
N LEU A 208 3.24 16.35 -14.02
CA LEU A 208 1.96 15.82 -14.47
C LEU A 208 1.54 16.56 -15.73
N GLU A 209 1.18 15.85 -16.77
CA GLU A 209 0.57 16.43 -17.97
C GLU A 209 -0.95 16.42 -17.82
N GLY A 210 -1.56 17.57 -17.91
CA GLY A 210 -3.02 17.72 -17.91
C GLY A 210 -3.63 17.37 -19.28
N PRO A 211 -4.95 17.22 -19.35
CA PRO A 211 -5.65 16.81 -20.56
C PRO A 211 -5.48 17.78 -21.76
N ASN A 212 -5.01 19.02 -21.53
CA ASN A 212 -4.75 20.04 -22.53
C ASN A 212 -3.26 20.25 -22.80
N GLY A 213 -2.37 19.32 -22.37
CA GLY A 213 -0.92 19.49 -22.49
C GLY A 213 -0.30 20.43 -21.45
N GLU A 214 -1.06 20.87 -20.44
CA GLU A 214 -0.53 21.67 -19.35
C GLU A 214 0.38 20.82 -18.46
N GLN A 215 1.60 21.30 -18.22
CA GLN A 215 2.50 20.68 -17.24
C GLN A 215 2.21 21.23 -15.84
N LYS A 216 1.86 20.34 -14.91
CA LYS A 216 1.74 20.64 -13.48
C LYS A 216 2.86 19.95 -12.73
N VAL A 217 3.51 20.67 -11.82
CA VAL A 217 4.56 20.13 -10.96
C VAL A 217 3.96 19.90 -9.59
N MET A 218 3.98 18.65 -9.13
CA MET A 218 3.70 18.31 -7.73
C MET A 218 5.05 18.17 -7.02
N ILE A 219 5.25 18.91 -5.93
CA ILE A 219 6.43 18.79 -5.08
C ILE A 219 6.00 18.08 -3.80
N ILE A 220 6.64 16.96 -3.50
CA ILE A 220 6.46 16.21 -2.25
C ILE A 220 7.72 16.43 -1.43
N GLU A 221 7.59 17.14 -0.30
CA GLU A 221 8.64 17.28 0.71
C GLU A 221 8.43 16.23 1.80
N TYR A 222 9.52 15.55 2.20
CA TYR A 222 9.50 14.56 3.28
C TYR A 222 10.80 14.65 4.11
N GLN A 223 10.67 14.35 5.40
CA GLN A 223 11.79 14.30 6.36
C GLN A 223 12.10 12.85 6.70
#